data_22815623440cf9994b0db0075f6adf3e
#
_entry.id   22815623440cf9994b0db0075f6adf3e
#
_cell.length_a   1.000
_cell.length_b   1.000
_cell.length_c   1.000
_cell.angle_alpha   90.00
_cell.angle_beta   90.00
_cell.angle_gamma   90.00
#
_symmetry.space_group_name_H-M   'P 1'
#
loop_
_entity.id
_entity.type
_entity.pdbx_description
1 polymer ?
#
loop_
_entity_poly.entity_id
_entity_poly.type
_entity_poly.pdbx_seq_one_letter_code
_entity_poly.pdbx_strand_id
1 'polypeptide(L)'
;TDFLSKFEGKTEDEGSEIIGHFGLGFYSAFMVADTVEIDSLSYQKSAEPAKWRCNGGIDYEMEAGERTERGTTITLFIGADGEEFLNEATLYAAMRKYCAFMPVPIFVDVLKEETEEEKAAAKKAENTVHVSPEEAAKLTTEGAMDLLQEQQDAAEEAKAEEPKPLNDTNPLWQRKPSECTDEDYKAFYHQVFNDLNDPLFWIHLNMDYPFRLKGILYFPKLVEQMDMMDGEVKLYCNQVYIADNVKEVVPEFLLLLKGILDCPDMPLNVSRSALQNDGYVEKMNAYITKKVADKLNQLFKTDRPAFEGFWDDINIFIKYGCMKEEKLYDKVKDILLLKTTDGVYETVAEYLEKNKEKHENVIYFATDTNQQAQYIRLFKEQGLEAAIMDTPVDKPFVSFLEYKNQDIKLKVQRVDADIDSLQEKEDAEISEAKKQADEFEANQMQELFRTAVANEKLNVKLEALKAEKVSAMILLSEESRRMMEMMEAYANNEEFKAMFANMKPDETLVLNKNNKLVKALLSMAGKEEKKEDAALLCHQLYD
;
A
#
# COMPACT_ATOMS: atom_id res chain seq x y z
N THR A 1 38.30 24.72 5.90
CA THR A 1 38.00 26.09 6.33
C THR A 1 37.63 27.00 5.17
N ASP A 2 38.41 27.08 4.09
CA ASP A 2 38.07 27.88 2.91
C ASP A 2 36.85 27.33 2.14
N PHE A 3 36.61 26.04 2.16
CA PHE A 3 35.46 25.39 1.59
C PHE A 3 34.18 25.80 2.35
N LEU A 4 34.16 25.63 3.68
CA LEU A 4 33.04 26.05 4.51
C LEU A 4 32.72 27.52 4.37
N SER A 5 33.76 28.42 4.39
CA SER A 5 33.55 29.86 4.26
C SER A 5 33.01 30.30 2.89
N LYS A 6 33.16 29.47 1.83
CA LYS A 6 32.59 29.72 0.49
C LYS A 6 31.16 29.26 0.36
N PHE A 7 30.75 28.33 1.19
CA PHE A 7 29.44 27.69 1.09
C PHE A 7 28.54 27.99 2.30
N GLU A 8 29.08 28.32 3.47
CA GLU A 8 28.34 28.88 4.62
C GLU A 8 27.89 30.31 4.28
N GLY A 9 26.64 30.50 3.92
CA GLY A 9 26.05 31.84 3.67
C GLY A 9 25.63 32.11 2.23
N LYS A 10 25.69 31.12 1.36
CA LYS A 10 25.01 31.19 0.04
C LYS A 10 23.54 30.94 0.23
N THR A 11 22.71 31.70 -0.51
CA THR A 11 21.27 31.52 -0.56
C THR A 11 20.91 30.09 -0.98
N GLU A 12 19.76 29.61 -0.49
CA GLU A 12 19.29 28.23 -0.62
C GLU A 12 19.36 27.65 -2.05
N ASP A 13 19.29 28.48 -3.10
CA ASP A 13 19.42 28.08 -4.51
C ASP A 13 20.86 27.74 -4.93
N GLU A 14 21.87 28.29 -4.28
CA GLU A 14 23.29 28.06 -4.61
C GLU A 14 23.95 26.97 -3.76
N GLY A 15 23.31 26.53 -2.68
CA GLY A 15 23.80 25.49 -1.75
C GLY A 15 23.33 24.07 -2.08
N SER A 16 22.40 23.93 -3.04
CA SER A 16 21.78 22.64 -3.36
C SER A 16 22.69 21.61 -4.04
N GLU A 17 23.87 22.02 -4.48
CA GLU A 17 24.85 21.14 -5.14
C GLU A 17 25.67 20.29 -4.15
N ILE A 18 25.60 20.55 -2.83
CA ILE A 18 26.40 19.82 -1.84
C ILE A 18 25.57 18.72 -1.19
N ILE A 19 25.85 17.47 -1.55
CA ILE A 19 25.20 16.28 -1.02
C ILE A 19 25.70 15.93 0.40
N GLY A 20 26.96 16.25 0.72
CA GLY A 20 27.63 15.87 1.96
C GLY A 20 27.54 16.92 3.06
N HIS A 21 27.06 16.55 4.27
CA HIS A 21 26.98 17.45 5.42
C HIS A 21 28.13 17.29 6.44
N PHE A 22 28.72 16.10 6.54
CA PHE A 22 29.63 15.74 7.63
C PHE A 22 31.10 15.57 7.22
N GLY A 23 31.38 15.49 5.91
CA GLY A 23 32.74 15.27 5.38
C GLY A 23 33.32 13.88 5.67
N LEU A 24 32.51 12.94 6.15
CA LEU A 24 32.97 11.61 6.58
C LEU A 24 32.70 10.51 5.56
N GLY A 25 31.86 10.76 4.53
CA GLY A 25 31.47 9.76 3.54
C GLY A 25 32.64 9.12 2.79
N PHE A 26 33.71 9.88 2.58
CA PHE A 26 34.93 9.38 1.92
C PHE A 26 35.56 8.20 2.67
N TYR A 27 35.52 8.18 4.01
CA TYR A 27 36.12 7.11 4.80
C TYR A 27 35.45 5.74 4.56
N SER A 28 34.23 5.71 4.05
CA SER A 28 33.56 4.46 3.70
C SER A 28 34.27 3.70 2.56
N ALA A 29 35.12 4.37 1.77
CA ALA A 29 35.93 3.73 0.75
C ALA A 29 36.85 2.64 1.34
N PHE A 30 37.34 2.84 2.57
CA PHE A 30 38.19 1.86 3.27
C PHE A 30 37.43 0.66 3.83
N MET A 31 36.11 0.63 3.71
CA MET A 31 35.32 -0.58 4.04
C MET A 31 35.45 -1.66 2.96
N VAL A 32 35.79 -1.27 1.74
CA VAL A 32 35.89 -2.17 0.59
C VAL A 32 37.27 -2.16 -0.09
N ALA A 33 38.11 -1.17 0.22
CA ALA A 33 39.42 -1.00 -0.40
C ALA A 33 40.53 -1.07 0.64
N ASP A 34 41.60 -1.80 0.33
CA ASP A 34 42.82 -1.86 1.14
C ASP A 34 43.66 -0.57 1.00
N THR A 35 43.56 0.09 -0.14
CA THR A 35 44.25 1.31 -0.46
C THR A 35 43.38 2.22 -1.30
N VAL A 36 43.41 3.50 -1.04
CA VAL A 36 42.73 4.54 -1.81
C VAL A 36 43.76 5.54 -2.32
N GLU A 37 43.69 5.86 -3.59
CA GLU A 37 44.53 6.84 -4.26
C GLU A 37 43.67 7.93 -4.86
N ILE A 38 44.06 9.19 -4.69
CA ILE A 38 43.38 10.38 -5.22
C ILE A 38 44.37 11.19 -6.02
N ASP A 39 44.12 11.37 -7.33
CA ASP A 39 44.86 12.31 -8.19
C ASP A 39 43.91 13.46 -8.59
N SER A 40 44.29 14.69 -8.22
CA SER A 40 43.40 15.84 -8.36
C SER A 40 44.12 17.06 -8.92
N LEU A 41 43.46 17.74 -9.86
CA LEU A 41 43.88 19.06 -10.35
C LEU A 41 42.76 20.08 -10.11
N SER A 42 43.08 21.10 -9.31
CA SER A 42 42.13 22.15 -8.95
C SER A 42 41.68 23.00 -10.14
N TYR A 43 40.51 23.64 -10.02
CA TYR A 43 40.00 24.62 -10.98
C TYR A 43 40.81 25.92 -11.02
N GLN A 44 41.70 26.15 -10.04
CA GLN A 44 42.51 27.36 -9.97
C GLN A 44 43.65 27.30 -11.00
N LYS A 45 43.84 28.38 -11.77
CA LYS A 45 44.77 28.43 -12.91
C LYS A 45 46.23 28.19 -12.56
N SER A 46 46.60 28.39 -11.28
CA SER A 46 47.98 28.22 -10.79
C SER A 46 48.18 26.94 -9.96
N ALA A 47 47.17 26.07 -9.92
CA ALA A 47 47.29 24.83 -9.16
C ALA A 47 48.11 23.80 -9.94
N GLU A 48 48.97 23.08 -9.22
CA GLU A 48 49.67 21.89 -9.71
C GLU A 48 48.87 20.64 -9.32
N PRO A 49 48.90 19.57 -10.13
CA PRO A 49 48.25 18.33 -9.78
C PRO A 49 48.89 17.67 -8.58
N ALA A 50 48.07 17.10 -7.69
CA ALA A 50 48.53 16.46 -6.46
C ALA A 50 47.92 15.04 -6.37
N LYS A 51 48.78 14.10 -5.98
CA LYS A 51 48.38 12.70 -5.77
C LYS A 51 48.53 12.35 -4.30
N TRP A 52 47.46 11.81 -3.73
CA TRP A 52 47.38 11.35 -2.35
C TRP A 52 47.09 9.87 -2.30
N ARG A 53 47.74 9.12 -1.40
CA ARG A 53 47.57 7.69 -1.21
C ARG A 53 47.53 7.34 0.27
N CYS A 54 46.59 6.45 0.66
CA CYS A 54 46.45 5.99 2.03
C CYS A 54 45.88 4.55 2.06
N ASN A 55 46.26 3.80 3.08
CA ASN A 55 45.79 2.44 3.34
C ASN A 55 44.74 2.37 4.50
N GLY A 56 44.10 3.49 4.82
CA GLY A 56 43.13 3.56 5.91
C GLY A 56 43.75 3.77 7.30
N GLY A 57 45.08 3.84 7.40
CA GLY A 57 45.82 4.15 8.62
C GLY A 57 45.91 5.66 8.89
N ILE A 58 46.83 6.02 9.81
CA ILE A 58 47.09 7.42 10.19
C ILE A 58 48.02 8.08 9.16
N ASP A 59 48.85 7.29 8.53
CA ASP A 59 49.88 7.78 7.60
C ASP A 59 49.32 7.82 6.17
N TYR A 60 49.75 8.82 5.44
CA TYR A 60 49.44 8.99 4.02
C TYR A 60 50.67 9.46 3.26
N GLU A 61 50.70 9.17 1.99
CA GLU A 61 51.71 9.63 1.04
C GLU A 61 51.13 10.76 0.19
N MET A 62 51.94 11.75 -0.14
CA MET A 62 51.55 12.85 -1.01
C MET A 62 52.67 13.20 -1.96
N GLU A 63 52.36 13.20 -3.26
CA GLU A 63 53.31 13.43 -4.34
C GLU A 63 52.71 14.30 -5.45
N ALA A 64 53.49 14.65 -6.45
CA ALA A 64 53.00 15.37 -7.63
C ALA A 64 52.06 14.45 -8.42
N GLY A 65 50.87 14.96 -8.77
CA GLY A 65 49.88 14.23 -9.60
C GLY A 65 50.26 14.24 -11.07
N GLU A 66 49.58 13.39 -11.82
CA GLU A 66 49.78 13.19 -13.29
C GLU A 66 48.69 13.88 -14.13
N ARG A 67 47.64 14.45 -13.51
CA ARG A 67 46.51 15.01 -14.24
C ARG A 67 46.90 16.25 -15.02
N THR A 68 46.45 16.30 -16.28
CA THR A 68 46.62 17.46 -17.16
C THR A 68 45.36 18.31 -17.25
N GLU A 69 44.22 17.72 -16.92
CA GLU A 69 42.90 18.35 -16.97
C GLU A 69 42.31 18.50 -15.57
N ARG A 70 41.50 19.56 -15.39
CA ARG A 70 40.77 19.82 -14.16
C ARG A 70 39.87 18.61 -13.79
N GLY A 71 39.90 18.23 -12.52
CA GLY A 71 39.07 17.15 -12.00
C GLY A 71 39.77 16.31 -10.96
N THR A 72 39.12 15.24 -10.53
CA THR A 72 39.64 14.31 -9.51
C THR A 72 39.39 12.88 -9.95
N THR A 73 40.42 12.05 -9.88
CA THR A 73 40.33 10.60 -10.03
C THR A 73 40.50 9.96 -8.66
N ILE A 74 39.60 9.09 -8.25
CA ILE A 74 39.69 8.30 -7.03
C ILE A 74 39.80 6.84 -7.45
N THR A 75 40.91 6.20 -7.08
CA THR A 75 41.16 4.79 -7.38
C THR A 75 41.06 3.99 -6.09
N LEU A 76 40.17 3.00 -6.08
CA LEU A 76 39.97 2.08 -4.98
C LEU A 76 40.65 0.76 -5.33
N PHE A 77 41.68 0.37 -4.58
CA PHE A 77 42.29 -0.96 -4.69
C PHE A 77 41.49 -1.91 -3.80
N ILE A 78 40.57 -2.63 -4.40
CA ILE A 78 39.57 -3.42 -3.70
C ILE A 78 40.23 -4.58 -2.95
N GLY A 79 39.94 -4.66 -1.64
CA GLY A 79 40.33 -5.76 -0.76
C GLY A 79 39.37 -6.94 -0.80
N ALA A 80 39.66 -7.96 -0.01
CA ALA A 80 38.86 -9.19 0.05
C ALA A 80 37.39 -8.94 0.42
N ASP A 81 37.11 -7.96 1.28
CA ASP A 81 35.76 -7.62 1.73
C ASP A 81 34.93 -6.91 0.65
N GLY A 82 35.56 -6.43 -0.41
CA GLY A 82 34.90 -5.73 -1.52
C GLY A 82 34.86 -6.52 -2.85
N GLU A 83 35.37 -7.75 -2.91
CA GLU A 83 35.47 -8.53 -4.16
C GLU A 83 34.15 -8.70 -4.92
N GLU A 84 33.01 -8.75 -4.19
CA GLU A 84 31.69 -8.86 -4.80
C GLU A 84 31.35 -7.66 -5.72
N PHE A 85 31.89 -6.48 -5.45
CA PHE A 85 31.67 -5.26 -6.25
C PHE A 85 32.55 -5.17 -7.51
N LEU A 86 33.48 -6.10 -7.69
CA LEU A 86 34.19 -6.26 -8.96
C LEU A 86 33.32 -6.94 -10.04
N ASN A 87 32.15 -7.46 -9.64
CA ASN A 87 31.16 -7.96 -10.57
C ASN A 87 30.31 -6.81 -11.12
N GLU A 88 30.25 -6.65 -12.43
CA GLU A 88 29.52 -5.59 -13.11
C GLU A 88 28.04 -5.56 -12.72
N ALA A 89 27.37 -6.71 -12.70
CA ALA A 89 25.95 -6.78 -12.35
C ALA A 89 25.66 -6.34 -10.90
N THR A 90 26.54 -6.72 -9.96
CA THR A 90 26.44 -6.31 -8.55
C THR A 90 26.64 -4.81 -8.39
N LEU A 91 27.64 -4.26 -9.09
CA LEU A 91 27.90 -2.82 -9.08
C LEU A 91 26.72 -2.02 -9.65
N TYR A 92 26.18 -2.43 -10.81
CA TYR A 92 25.02 -1.78 -11.41
C TYR A 92 23.78 -1.86 -10.51
N ALA A 93 23.56 -2.99 -9.85
CA ALA A 93 22.44 -3.14 -8.91
C ALA A 93 22.57 -2.18 -7.74
N ALA A 94 23.76 -2.08 -7.13
CA ALA A 94 24.02 -1.13 -6.06
C ALA A 94 23.84 0.32 -6.52
N MET A 95 24.41 0.68 -7.66
CA MET A 95 24.31 2.04 -8.20
C MET A 95 22.87 2.42 -8.56
N ARG A 96 22.10 1.51 -9.15
CA ARG A 96 20.67 1.74 -9.43
C ARG A 96 19.85 1.94 -8.15
N LYS A 97 20.19 1.21 -7.09
CA LYS A 97 19.48 1.36 -5.80
C LYS A 97 19.78 2.70 -5.14
N TYR A 98 21.05 3.09 -5.06
CA TYR A 98 21.47 4.23 -4.24
C TYR A 98 21.67 5.53 -5.03
N CYS A 99 21.95 5.45 -6.33
CA CYS A 99 22.32 6.58 -7.16
C CYS A 99 21.33 6.93 -8.26
N ALA A 100 20.21 6.17 -8.40
CA ALA A 100 19.27 6.29 -9.52
C ALA A 100 18.79 7.72 -9.81
N PHE A 101 18.74 8.58 -8.82
CA PHE A 101 18.19 9.92 -8.93
C PHE A 101 19.12 11.02 -8.43
N MET A 102 20.42 10.72 -8.30
CA MET A 102 21.38 11.73 -7.89
C MET A 102 21.38 12.92 -8.86
N PRO A 103 21.58 14.16 -8.35
CA PRO A 103 21.46 15.38 -9.17
C PRO A 103 22.63 15.58 -10.14
N VAL A 104 23.65 14.71 -10.09
CA VAL A 104 24.82 14.76 -10.96
C VAL A 104 24.81 13.55 -11.88
N PRO A 105 25.05 13.72 -13.21
CA PRO A 105 25.03 12.60 -14.15
C PRO A 105 26.18 11.61 -13.83
N ILE A 106 25.85 10.33 -13.79
CA ILE A 106 26.78 9.24 -13.47
C ILE A 106 26.88 8.35 -14.71
N PHE A 107 28.09 8.16 -15.18
CA PHE A 107 28.39 7.25 -16.28
C PHE A 107 29.20 6.07 -15.75
N VAL A 108 28.94 4.89 -16.25
CA VAL A 108 29.67 3.67 -15.88
C VAL A 108 30.30 3.10 -17.14
N ASP A 109 31.60 2.89 -17.07
CA ASP A 109 32.36 2.26 -18.12
C ASP A 109 33.19 1.11 -17.54
N VAL A 110 33.26 -0.01 -18.23
CA VAL A 110 34.04 -1.18 -17.82
C VAL A 110 35.25 -1.29 -18.73
N LEU A 111 36.42 -0.97 -18.16
CA LEU A 111 37.67 -1.12 -18.87
C LEU A 111 37.93 -2.60 -19.07
N LYS A 112 37.68 -3.10 -20.27
CA LYS A 112 38.11 -4.45 -20.68
C LYS A 112 39.58 -4.38 -21.05
N GLU A 113 40.38 -5.37 -20.62
CA GLU A 113 41.70 -5.53 -21.18
C GLU A 113 41.54 -5.84 -22.68
N GLU A 114 41.82 -4.83 -23.52
CA GLU A 114 41.82 -5.00 -24.96
C GLU A 114 42.85 -6.07 -25.32
N THR A 115 42.40 -7.11 -25.99
CA THR A 115 43.31 -8.10 -26.53
C THR A 115 44.19 -7.44 -27.61
N GLU A 116 45.41 -7.97 -27.82
CA GLU A 116 46.33 -7.45 -28.86
C GLU A 116 45.70 -7.43 -30.25
N GLU A 117 44.70 -8.29 -30.51
CA GLU A 117 43.93 -8.33 -31.75
C GLU A 117 42.94 -7.13 -31.86
N GLU A 118 42.31 -6.71 -30.78
CA GLU A 118 41.41 -5.56 -30.74
C GLU A 118 42.19 -4.23 -30.86
N LYS A 119 43.35 -4.13 -30.21
CA LYS A 119 44.29 -3.00 -30.41
C LYS A 119 44.78 -2.88 -31.84
N ALA A 120 44.99 -4.01 -32.52
CA ALA A 120 45.39 -4.06 -33.94
C ALA A 120 44.22 -3.67 -34.86
N ALA A 121 42.98 -4.02 -34.51
CA ALA A 121 41.78 -3.64 -35.24
C ALA A 121 41.45 -2.14 -35.07
N ALA A 122 41.55 -1.61 -33.87
CA ALA A 122 41.37 -0.17 -33.59
C ALA A 122 42.41 0.69 -34.33
N LYS A 123 43.68 0.30 -34.32
CA LYS A 123 44.73 0.98 -35.10
C LYS A 123 44.54 0.86 -36.61
N LYS A 124 43.88 -0.20 -37.12
CA LYS A 124 43.47 -0.26 -38.53
C LYS A 124 42.31 0.65 -38.86
N ALA A 125 41.32 0.81 -37.96
CA ALA A 125 40.20 1.70 -38.15
C ALA A 125 40.62 3.20 -38.13
N GLU A 126 41.55 3.57 -37.26
CA GLU A 126 42.11 4.93 -37.17
C GLU A 126 42.93 5.32 -38.42
N ASN A 127 43.48 4.37 -39.12
CA ASN A 127 44.26 4.57 -40.35
C ASN A 127 43.44 4.55 -41.66
N THR A 128 42.11 4.32 -41.59
CA THR A 128 41.32 4.07 -42.82
C THR A 128 40.51 5.25 -43.33
N VAL A 129 40.54 6.42 -42.72
CA VAL A 129 39.71 7.51 -43.18
C VAL A 129 40.48 8.84 -43.26
N HIS A 130 41.31 8.96 -44.28
CA HIS A 130 41.58 10.26 -44.93
C HIS A 130 41.76 9.98 -46.42
N VAL A 131 40.64 9.86 -47.13
CA VAL A 131 40.66 9.97 -48.60
C VAL A 131 40.83 11.44 -48.92
N SER A 132 41.90 11.78 -49.57
CA SER A 132 42.13 13.17 -50.02
C SER A 132 41.07 13.59 -51.06
N PRO A 133 40.75 14.87 -51.16
CA PRO A 133 39.76 15.39 -52.15
C PRO A 133 40.12 15.02 -53.61
N GLU A 134 41.38 14.68 -53.90
CA GLU A 134 41.85 14.25 -55.23
C GLU A 134 41.57 12.75 -55.54
N GLU A 135 41.44 11.92 -54.52
CA GLU A 135 41.05 10.51 -54.67
C GLU A 135 39.53 10.36 -54.78
N ALA A 136 38.75 11.17 -54.08
CA ALA A 136 37.30 11.22 -54.20
C ALA A 136 36.81 11.64 -55.62
N ALA A 137 37.61 12.43 -56.35
CA ALA A 137 37.30 12.85 -57.73
C ALA A 137 37.46 11.73 -58.79
N LYS A 138 37.98 10.57 -58.42
CA LYS A 138 38.21 9.43 -59.33
C LYS A 138 37.20 8.28 -59.19
N LEU A 139 36.27 8.42 -58.24
CA LEU A 139 35.22 7.42 -58.02
C LEU A 139 34.05 7.66 -58.97
N THR A 140 33.47 6.59 -59.48
CA THR A 140 32.21 6.65 -60.25
C THR A 140 31.07 7.13 -59.32
N THR A 141 30.03 7.73 -59.89
CA THR A 141 28.93 8.34 -59.16
C THR A 141 28.25 7.38 -58.16
N GLU A 142 28.26 6.07 -58.44
CA GLU A 142 27.73 5.04 -57.55
C GLU A 142 28.65 4.80 -56.32
N GLY A 143 29.96 4.68 -56.52
CA GLY A 143 30.89 4.50 -55.42
C GLY A 143 31.05 5.71 -54.49
N ALA A 144 30.73 6.93 -54.98
CA ALA A 144 30.71 8.12 -54.16
C ALA A 144 29.41 8.22 -53.32
N MET A 145 28.32 7.68 -53.83
CA MET A 145 27.07 7.59 -53.05
C MET A 145 27.14 6.51 -51.96
N ASP A 146 27.74 5.37 -52.27
CA ASP A 146 27.91 4.32 -51.26
C ASP A 146 28.84 4.75 -50.10
N LEU A 147 29.93 5.46 -50.40
CA LEU A 147 30.82 6.04 -49.38
C LEU A 147 30.16 7.16 -48.56
N LEU A 148 29.26 7.98 -49.17
CA LEU A 148 28.51 8.99 -48.48
C LEU A 148 27.42 8.34 -47.58
N GLN A 149 26.83 7.25 -48.03
CA GLN A 149 25.85 6.48 -47.25
C GLN A 149 26.55 5.79 -46.08
N GLU A 150 27.69 5.12 -46.30
CA GLU A 150 28.48 4.56 -45.20
C GLU A 150 28.97 5.60 -44.19
N GLN A 151 29.34 6.81 -44.64
CA GLN A 151 29.69 7.91 -43.74
C GLN A 151 28.49 8.50 -42.99
N GLN A 152 27.32 8.51 -43.61
CA GLN A 152 26.09 8.89 -42.93
C GLN A 152 25.64 7.84 -41.92
N ASP A 153 25.68 6.55 -42.27
CA ASP A 153 25.33 5.46 -41.41
C ASP A 153 26.32 5.36 -40.22
N ALA A 154 27.63 5.51 -40.46
CA ALA A 154 28.64 5.60 -39.40
C ALA A 154 28.52 6.84 -38.52
N ALA A 155 28.06 7.99 -39.08
CA ALA A 155 27.79 9.22 -38.31
C ALA A 155 26.45 9.13 -37.52
N GLU A 156 25.48 8.37 -38.02
CA GLU A 156 24.26 8.05 -37.25
C GLU A 156 24.52 7.01 -36.17
N GLU A 157 25.33 5.98 -36.42
CA GLU A 157 25.81 5.05 -35.40
C GLU A 157 26.65 5.75 -34.32
N ALA A 158 27.57 6.63 -34.71
CA ALA A 158 28.35 7.43 -33.75
C ALA A 158 27.49 8.43 -32.94
N LYS A 159 26.40 8.95 -33.51
CA LYS A 159 25.41 9.74 -32.77
C LYS A 159 24.50 8.90 -31.89
N ALA A 160 24.34 7.60 -32.17
CA ALA A 160 23.56 6.68 -31.34
C ALA A 160 24.30 6.23 -30.06
N GLU A 161 25.59 6.51 -29.93
CA GLU A 161 26.43 6.07 -28.80
C GLU A 161 26.94 7.20 -27.90
N GLU A 162 26.21 8.32 -27.79
CA GLU A 162 26.49 9.20 -26.65
C GLU A 162 26.18 8.42 -25.35
N PRO A 163 27.16 8.25 -24.45
CA PRO A 163 26.94 7.49 -23.21
C PRO A 163 25.81 8.13 -22.42
N LYS A 164 24.74 7.36 -22.21
CA LYS A 164 23.60 7.81 -21.39
C LYS A 164 23.95 7.69 -19.92
N PRO A 165 23.64 8.70 -19.11
CA PRO A 165 23.84 8.60 -17.66
C PRO A 165 22.99 7.46 -17.09
N LEU A 166 23.54 6.76 -16.08
CA LEU A 166 22.87 5.69 -15.37
C LEU A 166 21.64 6.19 -14.60
N ASN A 167 21.70 7.42 -14.13
CA ASN A 167 20.72 8.04 -13.27
C ASN A 167 19.91 9.13 -13.98
N ASP A 168 18.70 9.39 -13.45
CA ASP A 168 17.89 10.54 -13.86
C ASP A 168 18.17 11.71 -12.92
N THR A 169 18.81 12.76 -13.45
CA THR A 169 19.18 13.96 -12.69
C THR A 169 18.02 14.92 -12.44
N ASN A 170 16.89 14.76 -13.15
CA ASN A 170 15.68 15.57 -13.00
C ASN A 170 14.44 14.66 -12.91
N PRO A 171 14.33 13.87 -11.85
CA PRO A 171 13.25 12.90 -11.71
C PRO A 171 11.88 13.55 -11.62
N LEU A 172 10.85 12.77 -11.89
CA LEU A 172 9.48 13.26 -12.04
C LEU A 172 9.00 14.10 -10.87
N TRP A 173 9.36 13.76 -9.63
CA TRP A 173 8.94 14.51 -8.43
C TRP A 173 9.60 15.90 -8.30
N GLN A 174 10.68 16.18 -9.03
CA GLN A 174 11.30 17.50 -9.06
C GLN A 174 10.60 18.44 -10.03
N ARG A 175 9.89 17.91 -11.01
CA ARG A 175 9.16 18.67 -12.03
C ARG A 175 7.89 19.28 -11.44
N LYS A 176 7.35 20.31 -12.08
CA LYS A 176 6.08 20.87 -11.66
C LYS A 176 4.93 19.95 -12.08
N PRO A 177 3.92 19.73 -11.22
CA PRO A 177 2.76 18.88 -11.57
C PRO A 177 2.07 19.28 -12.87
N SER A 178 2.09 20.58 -13.22
CA SER A 178 1.49 21.11 -14.45
C SER A 178 2.26 20.76 -15.74
N GLU A 179 3.48 20.27 -15.60
CA GLU A 179 4.37 19.88 -16.71
C GLU A 179 4.40 18.37 -16.91
N CYS A 180 3.70 17.60 -16.06
CA CYS A 180 3.68 16.15 -16.07
C CYS A 180 2.34 15.64 -16.60
N THR A 181 2.38 14.61 -17.43
CA THR A 181 1.21 13.90 -17.97
C THR A 181 0.89 12.65 -17.14
N ASP A 182 -0.30 12.09 -17.30
CA ASP A 182 -0.68 10.84 -16.65
C ASP A 182 0.22 9.67 -17.08
N GLU A 183 0.68 9.68 -18.33
CA GLU A 183 1.62 8.72 -18.89
C GLU A 183 2.98 8.81 -18.20
N ASP A 184 3.47 10.03 -17.89
CA ASP A 184 4.72 10.23 -17.16
C ASP A 184 4.65 9.60 -15.76
N TYR A 185 3.51 9.81 -15.04
CA TYR A 185 3.33 9.24 -13.71
C TYR A 185 3.27 7.72 -13.74
N LYS A 186 2.58 7.12 -14.71
CA LYS A 186 2.51 5.66 -14.86
C LYS A 186 3.85 5.06 -15.24
N ALA A 187 4.53 5.64 -16.23
CA ALA A 187 5.86 5.20 -16.65
C ALA A 187 6.87 5.24 -15.48
N PHE A 188 6.84 6.33 -14.71
CA PHE A 188 7.68 6.48 -13.54
C PHE A 188 7.35 5.45 -12.45
N TYR A 189 6.07 5.17 -12.22
CA TYR A 189 5.63 4.14 -11.28
C TYR A 189 6.16 2.76 -11.65
N HIS A 190 6.01 2.35 -12.89
CA HIS A 190 6.53 1.07 -13.40
C HIS A 190 8.06 0.99 -13.31
N GLN A 191 8.76 2.08 -13.64
CA GLN A 191 10.22 2.16 -13.58
C GLN A 191 10.75 1.97 -12.16
N VAL A 192 10.09 2.57 -11.15
CA VAL A 192 10.60 2.60 -9.78
C VAL A 192 10.20 1.36 -8.98
N PHE A 193 8.96 0.89 -9.15
CA PHE A 193 8.38 -0.16 -8.32
C PHE A 193 8.29 -1.53 -9.01
N ASN A 194 8.63 -1.63 -10.30
CA ASN A 194 8.52 -2.84 -11.11
C ASN A 194 7.14 -3.53 -11.00
N ASP A 195 6.10 -2.75 -10.75
CA ASP A 195 4.71 -3.23 -10.70
C ASP A 195 4.16 -3.34 -12.12
N LEU A 196 3.46 -4.42 -12.42
CA LEU A 196 2.88 -4.66 -13.74
C LEU A 196 1.54 -3.96 -13.94
N ASN A 197 0.87 -3.58 -12.84
CA ASN A 197 -0.41 -2.91 -12.87
C ASN A 197 -0.22 -1.39 -12.80
N ASP A 198 -1.08 -0.65 -13.49
CA ASP A 198 -1.14 0.80 -13.35
C ASP A 198 -1.60 1.18 -11.94
N PRO A 199 -1.08 2.27 -11.35
CA PRO A 199 -1.62 2.83 -10.13
C PRO A 199 -3.02 3.39 -10.38
N LEU A 200 -3.91 3.32 -9.38
CA LEU A 200 -5.27 3.86 -9.47
C LEU A 200 -5.26 5.38 -9.63
N PHE A 201 -4.45 6.05 -8.83
CA PHE A 201 -4.18 7.47 -8.88
C PHE A 201 -2.92 7.79 -8.06
N TRP A 202 -2.52 9.06 -8.10
CA TRP A 202 -1.32 9.54 -7.39
C TRP A 202 -1.53 10.92 -6.80
N ILE A 203 -0.64 11.28 -5.90
CA ILE A 203 -0.56 12.58 -5.26
C ILE A 203 0.85 13.11 -5.46
N HIS A 204 1.00 14.17 -6.25
CA HIS A 204 2.26 14.87 -6.40
C HIS A 204 2.39 15.89 -5.27
N LEU A 205 3.36 15.68 -4.37
CA LEU A 205 3.65 16.53 -3.23
C LEU A 205 4.68 17.59 -3.64
N ASN A 206 4.39 18.84 -3.33
CA ASN A 206 5.33 19.94 -3.49
C ASN A 206 5.05 20.98 -2.41
N MET A 207 5.99 21.15 -1.50
CA MET A 207 5.92 22.08 -0.39
C MET A 207 7.29 22.73 -0.15
N ASP A 208 7.31 24.05 -0.09
CA ASP A 208 8.53 24.83 0.13
C ASP A 208 8.60 25.41 1.55
N TYR A 209 7.47 25.53 2.25
CA TYR A 209 7.39 26.09 3.60
C TYR A 209 6.35 25.36 4.45
N PRO A 210 6.58 25.06 5.74
CA PRO A 210 7.70 25.45 6.62
C PRO A 210 8.95 24.55 6.47
N PHE A 211 8.93 23.58 5.59
CA PHE A 211 10.04 22.71 5.20
C PHE A 211 9.87 22.29 3.75
N ARG A 212 10.94 21.93 3.11
CA ARG A 212 10.89 21.45 1.72
C ARG A 212 10.55 19.96 1.71
N LEU A 213 9.48 19.61 0.98
CA LEU A 213 9.07 18.25 0.73
C LEU A 213 8.58 18.14 -0.71
N LYS A 214 9.21 17.32 -1.48
CA LYS A 214 8.75 16.91 -2.81
C LYS A 214 8.54 15.41 -2.82
N GLY A 215 7.66 14.93 -3.70
CA GLY A 215 7.44 13.50 -3.77
C GLY A 215 6.19 13.13 -4.56
N ILE A 216 6.02 11.83 -4.77
CA ILE A 216 4.82 11.28 -5.39
C ILE A 216 4.40 10.06 -4.58
N LEU A 217 3.15 10.07 -4.13
CA LEU A 217 2.51 8.92 -3.50
C LEU A 217 1.54 8.28 -4.48
N TYR A 218 1.63 6.98 -4.65
CA TYR A 218 0.78 6.19 -5.52
C TYR A 218 -0.13 5.28 -4.72
N PHE A 219 -1.38 5.20 -5.13
CA PHE A 219 -2.34 4.22 -4.66
C PHE A 219 -2.30 3.03 -5.62
N PRO A 220 -1.72 1.90 -5.22
CA PRO A 220 -1.62 0.72 -6.07
C PRO A 220 -2.99 0.04 -6.21
N LYS A 221 -3.17 -0.70 -7.31
CA LYS A 221 -4.27 -1.63 -7.44
C LYS A 221 -3.94 -2.91 -6.67
N LEU A 222 -4.81 -3.32 -5.76
CA LEU A 222 -4.63 -4.57 -5.01
C LEU A 222 -5.04 -5.77 -5.87
N VAL A 223 -4.14 -6.72 -6.06
CA VAL A 223 -4.42 -7.93 -6.86
C VAL A 223 -4.87 -9.08 -5.95
N GLU A 224 -4.29 -9.19 -4.76
CA GLU A 224 -4.67 -10.16 -3.73
C GLU A 224 -4.56 -9.55 -2.32
N GLN A 225 -5.30 -10.12 -1.35
CA GLN A 225 -5.24 -9.63 0.04
C GLN A 225 -3.84 -9.77 0.69
N MET A 226 -2.95 -10.59 0.13
CA MET A 226 -1.57 -10.75 0.60
C MET A 226 -0.65 -9.59 0.20
N ASP A 227 -0.96 -8.87 -0.88
CA ASP A 227 -0.18 -7.71 -1.34
C ASP A 227 -0.32 -6.49 -0.42
N MET A 228 -1.24 -6.54 0.55
CA MET A 228 -1.50 -5.44 1.48
C MET A 228 -0.36 -5.12 2.44
N MET A 229 0.66 -5.97 2.56
CA MET A 229 1.77 -5.76 3.51
C MET A 229 3.04 -5.19 2.87
N ASP A 230 3.08 -5.04 1.55
CA ASP A 230 4.29 -4.69 0.81
C ASP A 230 4.24 -3.29 0.17
N GLY A 231 3.75 -2.32 0.92
CA GLY A 231 3.94 -0.92 0.55
C GLY A 231 5.42 -0.55 0.53
N GLU A 232 5.82 0.31 -0.39
CA GLU A 232 7.20 0.72 -0.58
C GLU A 232 7.29 2.24 -0.73
N VAL A 233 7.58 2.94 0.38
CA VAL A 233 7.83 4.38 0.36
C VAL A 233 9.32 4.64 0.52
N LYS A 234 9.95 5.07 -0.57
CA LYS A 234 11.38 5.40 -0.66
C LYS A 234 11.62 6.82 -0.16
N LEU A 235 12.55 6.97 0.77
CA LEU A 235 12.93 8.25 1.33
C LEU A 235 14.25 8.75 0.72
N TYR A 236 14.24 9.98 0.28
CA TYR A 236 15.39 10.69 -0.28
C TYR A 236 15.68 11.98 0.51
N CYS A 237 16.89 12.46 0.44
CA CYS A 237 17.32 13.78 0.90
C CYS A 237 18.20 14.40 -0.18
N ASN A 238 17.75 15.48 -0.82
CA ASN A 238 18.40 16.07 -2.00
C ASN A 238 18.68 15.01 -3.09
N GLN A 239 17.67 14.22 -3.44
CA GLN A 239 17.73 13.15 -4.45
C GLN A 239 18.71 12.00 -4.09
N VAL A 240 19.28 11.99 -2.89
CA VAL A 240 20.12 10.91 -2.39
C VAL A 240 19.25 9.93 -1.60
N TYR A 241 19.26 8.66 -1.96
CA TYR A 241 18.51 7.60 -1.28
C TYR A 241 18.94 7.45 0.18
N ILE A 242 17.98 7.35 1.07
CA ILE A 242 18.19 7.17 2.51
C ILE A 242 17.78 5.76 2.95
N ALA A 243 16.51 5.43 2.79
CA ALA A 243 15.95 4.14 3.21
C ALA A 243 14.54 3.94 2.65
N ASP A 244 14.03 2.71 2.79
CA ASP A 244 12.64 2.37 2.50
C ASP A 244 11.83 2.33 3.80
N ASN A 245 10.55 2.72 3.73
CA ASN A 245 9.53 2.55 4.78
C ASN A 245 9.95 3.06 6.17
N VAL A 246 10.54 4.26 6.22
CA VAL A 246 10.99 4.87 7.50
C VAL A 246 9.77 5.27 8.32
N LYS A 247 9.42 4.44 9.32
CA LYS A 247 8.20 4.58 10.16
C LYS A 247 8.15 5.90 10.93
N GLU A 248 9.31 6.46 11.23
CA GLU A 248 9.43 7.74 11.93
C GLU A 248 9.00 8.91 11.04
N VAL A 249 9.13 8.77 9.72
CA VAL A 249 8.90 9.86 8.74
C VAL A 249 7.55 9.76 8.08
N VAL A 250 7.11 8.55 7.78
CA VAL A 250 5.91 8.28 7.01
C VAL A 250 4.79 7.84 7.94
N PRO A 251 3.60 8.46 7.91
CA PRO A 251 2.45 7.97 8.66
C PRO A 251 2.22 6.48 8.43
N GLU A 252 1.93 5.72 9.50
CA GLU A 252 1.83 4.25 9.44
C GLU A 252 0.89 3.76 8.33
N PHE A 253 -0.23 4.43 8.11
CA PHE A 253 -1.18 4.05 7.06
C PHE A 253 -0.67 4.27 5.63
N LEU A 254 0.32 5.14 5.44
CA LEU A 254 0.95 5.37 4.14
C LEU A 254 2.04 4.34 3.81
N LEU A 255 2.51 3.59 4.81
CA LEU A 255 3.43 2.48 4.57
C LEU A 255 2.83 1.34 3.74
N LEU A 256 1.52 1.38 3.53
CA LEU A 256 0.79 0.47 2.64
C LEU A 256 0.74 0.97 1.19
N LEU A 257 1.18 2.21 0.94
CA LEU A 257 1.25 2.80 -0.40
C LEU A 257 2.64 2.61 -1.00
N LYS A 258 2.75 2.89 -2.30
CA LYS A 258 4.04 3.02 -2.99
C LYS A 258 4.33 4.50 -3.20
N GLY A 259 5.58 4.91 -3.03
CA GLY A 259 5.87 6.34 -3.20
C GLY A 259 7.32 6.71 -3.04
N ILE A 260 7.58 7.98 -3.32
CA ILE A 260 8.87 8.63 -3.13
C ILE A 260 8.63 9.91 -2.34
N LEU A 261 9.44 10.13 -1.32
CA LEU A 261 9.49 11.36 -0.55
C LEU A 261 10.93 11.88 -0.55
N ASP A 262 11.12 13.12 -0.97
CA ASP A 262 12.41 13.82 -0.95
C ASP A 262 12.31 15.02 0.00
N CYS A 263 13.07 14.95 1.10
CA CYS A 263 13.04 15.90 2.19
C CYS A 263 14.43 16.52 2.41
N PRO A 264 14.79 17.60 1.70
CA PRO A 264 16.09 18.25 1.83
C PRO A 264 16.43 18.74 3.24
N ASP A 265 15.42 19.19 3.98
CA ASP A 265 15.58 19.79 5.32
C ASP A 265 15.52 18.76 6.45
N MET A 266 15.56 17.47 6.12
CA MET A 266 15.47 16.41 7.10
C MET A 266 16.69 16.40 8.04
N PRO A 267 16.49 16.47 9.36
CA PRO A 267 17.57 16.42 10.33
C PRO A 267 18.09 14.97 10.47
N LEU A 268 19.04 14.61 9.62
CA LEU A 268 19.67 13.30 9.63
C LEU A 268 20.85 13.26 10.60
N ASN A 269 21.08 12.12 11.24
CA ASN A 269 22.32 11.86 11.96
C ASN A 269 23.48 11.59 10.98
N VAL A 270 24.70 11.42 11.51
CA VAL A 270 25.91 11.19 10.71
C VAL A 270 25.80 9.96 9.82
N SER A 271 25.13 8.90 10.28
CA SER A 271 24.89 7.67 9.52
C SER A 271 23.68 7.74 8.58
N ARG A 272 22.95 8.87 8.60
CA ARG A 272 21.66 9.05 7.88
C ARG A 272 20.58 8.04 8.23
N SER A 273 20.73 7.29 9.33
CA SER A 273 19.85 6.19 9.72
C SER A 273 18.79 6.55 10.75
N ALA A 274 18.85 7.74 11.36
CA ALA A 274 17.88 8.16 12.36
C ALA A 274 17.59 9.66 12.32
N LEU A 275 16.36 10.03 12.67
CA LEU A 275 15.89 11.40 12.79
C LEU A 275 16.14 11.94 14.18
N GLN A 276 16.52 13.21 14.28
CA GLN A 276 16.86 13.86 15.55
C GLN A 276 15.75 14.79 16.08
N ASN A 277 14.61 14.94 15.36
CA ASN A 277 13.62 15.95 15.73
C ASN A 277 12.18 15.48 15.48
N ASP A 278 11.50 15.09 16.55
CA ASP A 278 10.09 14.63 16.53
C ASP A 278 9.11 15.69 16.00
N GLY A 279 9.34 16.96 16.32
CA GLY A 279 8.45 18.05 15.90
C GLY A 279 8.47 18.35 14.39
N TYR A 280 9.53 18.00 13.69
CA TYR A 280 9.62 18.08 12.22
C TYR A 280 8.77 16.99 11.59
N VAL A 281 8.92 15.76 12.08
CA VAL A 281 8.18 14.57 11.62
C VAL A 281 6.68 14.75 11.78
N GLU A 282 6.21 15.23 12.94
CA GLU A 282 4.79 15.47 13.18
C GLU A 282 4.17 16.47 12.17
N LYS A 283 4.90 17.54 11.84
CA LYS A 283 4.44 18.53 10.85
C LYS A 283 4.37 17.92 9.44
N MET A 284 5.36 17.11 9.08
CA MET A 284 5.40 16.44 7.79
C MET A 284 4.25 15.43 7.67
N ASN A 285 4.04 14.61 8.69
CA ASN A 285 2.94 13.66 8.74
C ASN A 285 1.58 14.35 8.63
N ALA A 286 1.38 15.47 9.34
CA ALA A 286 0.16 16.25 9.26
C ALA A 286 -0.09 16.84 7.86
N TYR A 287 0.97 17.30 7.20
CA TYR A 287 0.88 17.81 5.83
C TYR A 287 0.53 16.71 4.83
N ILE A 288 1.21 15.57 4.88
CA ILE A 288 0.97 14.44 3.99
C ILE A 288 -0.47 13.92 4.19
N THR A 289 -0.89 13.71 5.45
CA THR A 289 -2.26 13.31 5.80
C THR A 289 -3.30 14.28 5.23
N LYS A 290 -3.04 15.59 5.33
CA LYS A 290 -3.90 16.61 4.73
C LYS A 290 -3.98 16.46 3.21
N LYS A 291 -2.87 16.30 2.53
CA LYS A 291 -2.83 16.18 1.06
C LYS A 291 -3.54 14.92 0.56
N VAL A 292 -3.39 13.82 1.28
CA VAL A 292 -4.13 12.58 1.00
C VAL A 292 -5.63 12.83 1.13
N ALA A 293 -6.09 13.41 2.25
CA ALA A 293 -7.50 13.73 2.45
C ALA A 293 -8.04 14.69 1.39
N ASP A 294 -7.29 15.74 1.05
CA ASP A 294 -7.67 16.72 0.03
C ASP A 294 -7.85 16.05 -1.36
N LYS A 295 -6.94 15.13 -1.74
CA LYS A 295 -7.03 14.39 -3.01
C LYS A 295 -8.23 13.46 -3.05
N LEU A 296 -8.47 12.71 -1.97
CA LEU A 296 -9.63 11.81 -1.87
C LEU A 296 -10.94 12.59 -1.97
N ASN A 297 -11.06 13.71 -1.24
CA ASN A 297 -12.23 14.60 -1.33
C ASN A 297 -12.39 15.22 -2.73
N GLN A 298 -11.29 15.58 -3.38
CA GLN A 298 -11.32 16.08 -4.74
C GLN A 298 -11.88 15.02 -5.71
N LEU A 299 -11.33 13.80 -5.69
CA LEU A 299 -11.78 12.69 -6.53
C LEU A 299 -13.27 12.41 -6.32
N PHE A 300 -13.72 12.31 -5.08
CA PHE A 300 -15.12 12.09 -4.74
C PHE A 300 -16.05 13.18 -5.32
N LYS A 301 -15.61 14.45 -5.28
CA LYS A 301 -16.42 15.58 -5.77
C LYS A 301 -16.40 15.73 -7.28
N THR A 302 -15.28 15.42 -7.93
CA THR A 302 -15.09 15.67 -9.39
C THR A 302 -15.52 14.46 -10.23
N ASP A 303 -15.32 13.24 -9.72
CA ASP A 303 -15.63 12.00 -10.43
C ASP A 303 -16.01 10.90 -9.44
N ARG A 304 -17.23 11.02 -8.90
CA ARG A 304 -17.75 10.03 -7.95
C ARG A 304 -17.79 8.60 -8.52
N PRO A 305 -18.21 8.36 -9.79
CA PRO A 305 -18.17 7.02 -10.35
C PRO A 305 -16.78 6.40 -10.40
N ALA A 306 -15.75 7.16 -10.73
CA ALA A 306 -14.36 6.67 -10.67
C ALA A 306 -13.93 6.38 -9.23
N PHE A 307 -14.29 7.25 -8.28
CA PHE A 307 -14.00 7.03 -6.85
C PHE A 307 -14.66 5.75 -6.31
N GLU A 308 -15.93 5.50 -6.67
CA GLU A 308 -16.64 4.26 -6.34
C GLU A 308 -15.96 3.03 -6.97
N GLY A 309 -15.48 3.15 -8.21
CA GLY A 309 -14.70 2.11 -8.90
C GLY A 309 -13.37 1.78 -8.22
N PHE A 310 -12.75 2.73 -7.53
CA PHE A 310 -11.52 2.52 -6.77
C PHE A 310 -11.77 2.04 -5.33
N TRP A 311 -13.02 2.15 -4.84
CA TRP A 311 -13.30 1.96 -3.41
C TRP A 311 -12.89 0.60 -2.87
N ASP A 312 -13.11 -0.46 -3.61
CA ASP A 312 -12.76 -1.82 -3.19
C ASP A 312 -11.24 -1.97 -2.96
N ASP A 313 -10.42 -1.26 -3.75
CA ASP A 313 -8.97 -1.26 -3.61
C ASP A 313 -8.46 -0.31 -2.52
N ILE A 314 -9.12 0.85 -2.32
CA ILE A 314 -8.60 1.90 -1.42
C ILE A 314 -9.23 1.91 -0.02
N ASN A 315 -10.39 1.27 0.18
CA ASN A 315 -11.13 1.35 1.46
C ASN A 315 -10.30 0.87 2.65
N ILE A 316 -9.47 -0.15 2.46
CA ILE A 316 -8.62 -0.72 3.51
C ILE A 316 -7.62 0.32 4.01
N PHE A 317 -6.94 1.03 3.09
CA PHE A 317 -5.99 2.10 3.41
C PHE A 317 -6.69 3.25 4.15
N ILE A 318 -7.87 3.65 3.67
CA ILE A 318 -8.63 4.75 4.26
C ILE A 318 -9.15 4.37 5.64
N LYS A 319 -9.78 3.19 5.80
CA LYS A 319 -10.30 2.70 7.08
C LYS A 319 -9.18 2.56 8.12
N TYR A 320 -8.06 1.93 7.73
CA TYR A 320 -6.90 1.79 8.60
C TYR A 320 -6.31 3.16 8.99
N GLY A 321 -6.16 4.05 8.03
CA GLY A 321 -5.70 5.42 8.25
C GLY A 321 -6.61 6.20 9.20
N CYS A 322 -7.93 6.09 9.08
CA CYS A 322 -8.89 6.73 9.99
C CYS A 322 -8.75 6.24 11.44
N MET A 323 -8.47 4.95 11.64
CA MET A 323 -8.27 4.38 12.98
C MET A 323 -6.93 4.79 13.60
N LYS A 324 -5.90 5.03 12.79
CA LYS A 324 -4.57 5.45 13.26
C LYS A 324 -4.44 6.97 13.42
N GLU A 325 -5.05 7.73 12.50
CA GLU A 325 -4.94 9.19 12.42
C GLU A 325 -6.31 9.84 12.51
N GLU A 326 -6.69 10.27 13.71
CA GLU A 326 -7.97 10.91 13.99
C GLU A 326 -8.27 12.11 13.07
N LYS A 327 -7.22 12.88 12.76
CA LYS A 327 -7.30 14.03 11.85
C LYS A 327 -7.63 13.63 10.40
N LEU A 328 -7.30 12.41 9.99
CA LEU A 328 -7.71 11.89 8.69
C LEU A 328 -9.21 11.62 8.68
N TYR A 329 -9.73 10.91 9.71
CA TYR A 329 -11.15 10.64 9.82
C TYR A 329 -12.00 11.91 9.71
N ASP A 330 -11.66 12.94 10.47
CA ASP A 330 -12.39 14.22 10.47
C ASP A 330 -12.47 14.86 9.07
N LYS A 331 -11.51 14.58 8.20
CA LYS A 331 -11.45 15.13 6.85
C LYS A 331 -12.12 14.25 5.79
N VAL A 332 -12.23 12.95 6.02
CA VAL A 332 -12.74 12.00 5.01
C VAL A 332 -14.05 11.33 5.41
N LYS A 333 -14.59 11.57 6.61
CA LYS A 333 -15.81 10.92 7.11
C LYS A 333 -17.01 11.07 6.17
N ASP A 334 -17.11 12.21 5.46
CA ASP A 334 -18.22 12.51 4.55
C ASP A 334 -18.11 11.79 3.19
N ILE A 335 -16.97 11.17 2.92
CA ILE A 335 -16.69 10.42 1.67
C ILE A 335 -16.43 8.93 1.91
N LEU A 336 -16.56 8.47 3.16
CA LEU A 336 -16.47 7.04 3.47
C LEU A 336 -17.66 6.30 2.88
N LEU A 337 -17.40 5.36 1.98
CA LEU A 337 -18.43 4.59 1.32
C LEU A 337 -18.69 3.26 2.02
N LEU A 338 -19.94 2.86 1.99
CA LEU A 338 -20.43 1.54 2.31
C LEU A 338 -20.85 0.89 0.98
N LYS A 339 -20.29 -0.27 0.66
CA LYS A 339 -20.76 -1.10 -0.45
C LYS A 339 -21.93 -1.93 0.07
N THR A 340 -23.11 -1.74 -0.48
CA THR A 340 -24.30 -2.49 -0.06
C THR A 340 -24.33 -3.88 -0.72
N THR A 341 -25.15 -4.78 -0.15
CA THR A 341 -25.39 -6.11 -0.73
C THR A 341 -26.09 -6.08 -2.09
N ASP A 342 -26.57 -4.91 -2.53
CA ASP A 342 -27.08 -4.66 -3.87
C ASP A 342 -26.01 -4.14 -4.85
N GLY A 343 -24.76 -4.01 -4.38
CA GLY A 343 -23.64 -3.53 -5.17
C GLY A 343 -23.60 -2.01 -5.36
N VAL A 344 -24.40 -1.27 -4.61
CA VAL A 344 -24.43 0.20 -4.65
C VAL A 344 -23.46 0.76 -3.59
N TYR A 345 -22.77 1.85 -3.93
CA TYR A 345 -21.91 2.56 -3.00
C TYR A 345 -22.62 3.80 -2.47
N GLU A 346 -22.72 3.89 -1.16
CA GLU A 346 -23.37 4.99 -0.44
C GLU A 346 -22.45 5.51 0.66
N THR A 347 -22.44 6.81 0.90
CA THR A 347 -21.76 7.33 2.09
C THR A 347 -22.51 6.90 3.34
N VAL A 348 -21.83 6.94 4.50
CA VAL A 348 -22.49 6.66 5.80
C VAL A 348 -23.72 7.54 5.99
N ALA A 349 -23.65 8.82 5.63
CA ALA A 349 -24.76 9.75 5.75
C ALA A 349 -25.92 9.40 4.78
N GLU A 350 -25.62 9.07 3.53
CA GLU A 350 -26.62 8.65 2.53
C GLU A 350 -27.35 7.37 2.97
N TYR A 351 -26.59 6.36 3.46
CA TYR A 351 -27.17 5.13 3.98
C TYR A 351 -28.13 5.37 5.15
N LEU A 352 -27.71 6.19 6.12
CA LEU A 352 -28.53 6.50 7.30
C LEU A 352 -29.80 7.30 6.93
N GLU A 353 -29.68 8.30 6.06
CA GLU A 353 -30.84 9.11 5.64
C GLU A 353 -31.84 8.27 4.82
N LYS A 354 -31.37 7.42 3.91
CA LYS A 354 -32.20 6.52 3.10
C LYS A 354 -32.99 5.54 3.95
N ASN A 355 -32.39 5.07 5.05
CA ASN A 355 -32.98 4.04 5.89
C ASN A 355 -33.66 4.57 7.18
N LYS A 356 -33.68 5.87 7.37
CA LYS A 356 -34.14 6.55 8.61
C LYS A 356 -35.55 6.16 9.08
N GLU A 357 -36.48 5.95 8.14
CA GLU A 357 -37.86 5.56 8.48
C GLU A 357 -37.97 4.09 8.92
N LYS A 358 -37.00 3.26 8.57
CA LYS A 358 -36.99 1.81 8.84
C LYS A 358 -36.20 1.48 10.11
N HIS A 359 -35.01 2.06 10.22
CA HIS A 359 -34.12 1.90 11.37
C HIS A 359 -33.30 3.16 11.56
N GLU A 360 -33.55 3.87 12.65
CA GLU A 360 -32.87 5.12 12.97
C GLU A 360 -31.46 4.82 13.51
N ASN A 361 -30.44 5.44 12.88
CA ASN A 361 -29.04 5.39 13.30
C ASN A 361 -28.46 3.95 13.43
N VAL A 362 -28.91 3.03 12.60
CA VAL A 362 -28.36 1.67 12.54
C VAL A 362 -27.78 1.40 11.15
N ILE A 363 -26.56 0.88 11.09
CA ILE A 363 -25.97 0.31 9.89
C ILE A 363 -25.97 -1.20 10.04
N TYR A 364 -26.64 -1.91 9.14
CA TYR A 364 -26.56 -3.36 9.07
C TYR A 364 -25.42 -3.78 8.15
N PHE A 365 -24.71 -4.86 8.51
CA PHE A 365 -23.61 -5.35 7.69
C PHE A 365 -23.52 -6.87 7.64
N ALA A 366 -22.96 -7.37 6.54
CA ALA A 366 -22.60 -8.76 6.34
C ALA A 366 -21.07 -8.89 6.20
N THR A 367 -20.52 -9.96 6.79
CA THR A 367 -19.08 -10.29 6.70
C THR A 367 -18.79 -11.37 5.66
N ASP A 368 -19.77 -12.20 5.34
CA ASP A 368 -19.71 -13.23 4.30
C ASP A 368 -21.06 -13.32 3.61
N THR A 369 -21.12 -12.87 2.38
CA THR A 369 -22.37 -12.82 1.62
C THR A 369 -22.92 -14.20 1.26
N ASN A 370 -22.07 -15.24 1.22
CA ASN A 370 -22.49 -16.60 0.93
C ASN A 370 -23.07 -17.28 2.18
N GLN A 371 -22.35 -17.24 3.28
CA GLN A 371 -22.80 -17.84 4.55
C GLN A 371 -24.03 -17.09 5.10
N GLN A 372 -24.09 -15.78 4.92
CA GLN A 372 -25.21 -14.95 5.38
C GLN A 372 -26.29 -14.69 4.32
N ALA A 373 -26.26 -15.42 3.19
CA ALA A 373 -27.18 -15.21 2.08
C ALA A 373 -28.66 -15.27 2.49
N GLN A 374 -29.03 -16.13 3.44
CA GLN A 374 -30.39 -16.25 3.95
C GLN A 374 -30.83 -14.97 4.67
N TYR A 375 -29.97 -14.42 5.53
CA TYR A 375 -30.26 -13.18 6.27
C TYR A 375 -30.32 -11.97 5.34
N ILE A 376 -29.37 -11.87 4.40
CA ILE A 376 -29.37 -10.82 3.37
C ILE A 376 -30.67 -10.84 2.57
N ARG A 377 -31.14 -12.03 2.19
CA ARG A 377 -32.40 -12.18 1.48
C ARG A 377 -33.61 -11.70 2.31
N LEU A 378 -33.65 -12.04 3.60
CA LEU A 378 -34.70 -11.59 4.51
C LEU A 378 -34.71 -10.07 4.65
N PHE A 379 -33.53 -9.46 4.76
CA PHE A 379 -33.38 -8.00 4.79
C PHE A 379 -33.95 -7.36 3.52
N LYS A 380 -33.58 -7.89 2.35
CA LYS A 380 -34.08 -7.43 1.04
C LYS A 380 -35.61 -7.56 0.90
N GLU A 381 -36.20 -8.67 1.34
CA GLU A 381 -37.66 -8.88 1.31
C GLU A 381 -38.41 -7.84 2.17
N GLN A 382 -37.75 -7.28 3.19
CA GLN A 382 -38.27 -6.19 4.01
C GLN A 382 -37.87 -4.80 3.53
N GLY A 383 -37.16 -4.73 2.42
CA GLY A 383 -36.61 -3.49 1.88
C GLY A 383 -35.54 -2.88 2.77
N LEU A 384 -34.88 -3.67 3.61
CA LEU A 384 -33.71 -3.27 4.38
C LEU A 384 -32.45 -3.54 3.56
N GLU A 385 -31.43 -2.73 3.77
CA GLU A 385 -30.12 -2.91 3.12
C GLU A 385 -29.07 -3.24 4.17
N ALA A 386 -28.03 -3.95 3.73
CA ALA A 386 -26.85 -4.22 4.54
C ALA A 386 -25.58 -3.86 3.77
N ALA A 387 -24.59 -3.32 4.47
CA ALA A 387 -23.26 -3.10 3.93
C ALA A 387 -22.44 -4.39 3.91
N ILE A 388 -21.50 -4.51 2.99
CA ILE A 388 -20.51 -5.59 2.97
C ILE A 388 -19.29 -5.10 3.75
N MET A 389 -18.90 -5.86 4.77
CA MET A 389 -17.74 -5.59 5.62
C MET A 389 -16.97 -6.90 5.82
N ASP A 390 -16.27 -7.33 4.78
CA ASP A 390 -15.65 -8.65 4.65
C ASP A 390 -14.11 -8.62 4.77
N THR A 391 -13.53 -7.43 4.96
CA THR A 391 -12.08 -7.29 5.13
C THR A 391 -11.65 -7.39 6.60
N PRO A 392 -10.39 -7.82 6.90
CA PRO A 392 -9.87 -7.86 8.26
C PRO A 392 -9.91 -6.51 8.99
N VAL A 393 -9.84 -5.40 8.24
CA VAL A 393 -9.88 -4.03 8.77
C VAL A 393 -11.28 -3.63 9.21
N ASP A 394 -12.32 -4.25 8.68
CA ASP A 394 -13.71 -3.88 8.98
C ASP A 394 -14.11 -4.16 10.43
N LYS A 395 -13.62 -5.25 11.03
CA LYS A 395 -13.96 -5.58 12.43
C LYS A 395 -13.59 -4.47 13.43
N PRO A 396 -12.33 -4.00 13.49
CA PRO A 396 -11.99 -2.88 14.36
C PRO A 396 -12.61 -1.56 13.87
N PHE A 397 -12.85 -1.41 12.56
CA PHE A 397 -13.45 -0.20 12.00
C PHE A 397 -14.92 -0.03 12.41
N VAL A 398 -15.70 -1.09 12.54
CA VAL A 398 -17.07 -1.06 13.09
C VAL A 398 -17.09 -0.40 14.46
N SER A 399 -16.25 -0.89 15.40
CA SER A 399 -16.18 -0.32 16.75
C SER A 399 -15.69 1.13 16.75
N PHE A 400 -14.77 1.47 15.87
CA PHE A 400 -14.29 2.83 15.69
C PHE A 400 -15.39 3.75 15.15
N LEU A 401 -16.20 3.30 14.20
CA LEU A 401 -17.28 4.07 13.60
C LEU A 401 -18.38 4.38 14.64
N GLU A 402 -18.75 3.40 15.46
CA GLU A 402 -19.66 3.59 16.59
C GLU A 402 -19.11 4.59 17.60
N TYR A 403 -17.84 4.46 17.97
CA TYR A 403 -17.17 5.37 18.90
C TYR A 403 -17.16 6.82 18.39
N LYS A 404 -16.89 7.03 17.11
CA LYS A 404 -16.83 8.37 16.50
C LYS A 404 -18.19 9.03 16.30
N ASN A 405 -19.28 8.27 16.30
CA ASN A 405 -20.64 8.74 16.05
C ASN A 405 -21.56 8.50 17.27
N GLN A 406 -21.02 8.61 18.48
CA GLN A 406 -21.77 8.47 19.72
C GLN A 406 -22.82 9.56 19.92
N ASP A 407 -22.61 10.74 19.35
CA ASP A 407 -23.55 11.88 19.36
C ASP A 407 -24.90 11.51 18.76
N ILE A 408 -24.91 10.74 17.67
CA ILE A 408 -26.12 10.23 17.03
C ILE A 408 -26.50 8.82 17.53
N LYS A 409 -25.75 8.26 18.49
CA LYS A 409 -25.91 6.90 19.00
C LYS A 409 -25.90 5.84 17.88
N LEU A 410 -24.99 6.00 16.93
CA LEU A 410 -24.82 5.05 15.82
C LEU A 410 -24.59 3.64 16.35
N LYS A 411 -25.31 2.67 15.80
CA LYS A 411 -25.08 1.24 15.99
C LYS A 411 -24.71 0.59 14.67
N VAL A 412 -23.75 -0.30 14.69
CA VAL A 412 -23.34 -1.08 13.51
C VAL A 412 -23.54 -2.56 13.83
N GLN A 413 -24.57 -3.17 13.24
CA GLN A 413 -25.05 -4.50 13.62
C GLN A 413 -24.95 -5.48 12.45
N ARG A 414 -24.51 -6.70 12.74
CA ARG A 414 -24.53 -7.76 11.74
C ARG A 414 -25.97 -8.21 11.42
N VAL A 415 -26.19 -8.58 10.17
CA VAL A 415 -27.50 -9.04 9.67
C VAL A 415 -28.02 -10.28 10.40
N ASP A 416 -27.15 -11.08 11.01
CA ASP A 416 -27.50 -12.29 11.77
C ASP A 416 -27.54 -12.08 13.29
N ALA A 417 -27.38 -10.84 13.76
CA ALA A 417 -27.43 -10.49 15.18
C ALA A 417 -28.76 -9.90 15.62
N ASP A 418 -29.56 -9.36 14.72
CA ASP A 418 -30.80 -8.63 15.03
C ASP A 418 -32.01 -9.32 14.40
N ILE A 419 -32.86 -9.87 15.27
CA ILE A 419 -34.15 -10.45 14.88
C ILE A 419 -35.28 -9.43 14.99
N ASP A 420 -35.17 -8.46 15.91
CA ASP A 420 -36.28 -7.57 16.23
C ASP A 420 -36.70 -6.75 15.01
N SER A 421 -35.74 -6.47 14.10
CA SER A 421 -36.01 -5.81 12.83
C SER A 421 -36.79 -6.70 11.83
N LEU A 422 -36.72 -8.02 11.98
CA LEU A 422 -37.33 -9.02 11.10
C LEU A 422 -38.73 -9.47 11.58
N GLN A 423 -39.13 -9.12 12.78
CA GLN A 423 -40.42 -9.49 13.36
C GLN A 423 -41.58 -8.69 12.73
N GLU A 424 -42.75 -9.32 12.67
CA GLU A 424 -43.98 -8.57 12.50
C GLU A 424 -44.22 -7.71 13.74
N LYS A 425 -44.45 -6.40 13.56
CA LYS A 425 -44.87 -5.54 14.70
C LYS A 425 -46.23 -6.06 15.17
N GLU A 426 -46.23 -6.73 16.30
CA GLU A 426 -47.49 -7.08 16.97
C GLU A 426 -48.20 -5.82 17.49
N ASP A 427 -49.51 -5.76 17.28
CA ASP A 427 -50.33 -4.67 17.84
C ASP A 427 -50.16 -4.62 19.36
N ALA A 428 -50.09 -3.43 19.90
CA ALA A 428 -49.68 -3.10 21.29
C ALA A 428 -50.58 -3.67 22.43
N GLU A 429 -51.64 -4.42 22.12
CA GLU A 429 -52.55 -5.02 23.11
C GLU A 429 -52.52 -6.56 23.03
N ILE A 430 -51.40 -7.18 23.33
CA ILE A 430 -51.37 -8.63 23.51
C ILE A 430 -51.90 -8.97 24.89
N SER A 431 -53.01 -9.76 24.96
CA SER A 431 -53.53 -10.24 26.23
C SER A 431 -52.50 -11.14 26.98
N GLU A 432 -52.45 -11.04 28.32
CA GLU A 432 -51.57 -11.90 29.14
C GLU A 432 -51.73 -13.40 28.84
N ALA A 433 -52.95 -13.82 28.49
CA ALA A 433 -53.27 -15.18 28.11
C ALA A 433 -52.53 -15.61 26.83
N LYS A 434 -52.34 -14.72 25.83
CA LYS A 434 -51.62 -15.04 24.60
C LYS A 434 -50.11 -15.14 24.88
N LYS A 435 -49.56 -14.27 25.73
CA LYS A 435 -48.14 -14.36 26.15
C LYS A 435 -47.83 -15.69 26.85
N GLN A 436 -48.70 -16.15 27.75
CA GLN A 436 -48.53 -17.42 28.46
C GLN A 436 -48.63 -18.63 27.49
N ALA A 437 -49.50 -18.55 26.50
CA ALA A 437 -49.60 -19.59 25.47
C ALA A 437 -48.36 -19.63 24.59
N ASP A 438 -47.86 -18.48 24.19
CA ASP A 438 -46.62 -18.38 23.38
C ASP A 438 -45.39 -18.87 24.13
N GLU A 439 -45.26 -18.56 25.42
CA GLU A 439 -44.19 -19.09 26.29
C GLU A 439 -44.29 -20.62 26.45
N PHE A 440 -45.48 -21.16 26.58
CA PHE A 440 -45.69 -22.62 26.68
C PHE A 440 -45.27 -23.30 25.38
N GLU A 441 -45.70 -22.80 24.23
CA GLU A 441 -45.30 -23.33 22.92
C GLU A 441 -43.78 -23.25 22.72
N ALA A 442 -43.14 -22.14 23.09
CA ALA A 442 -41.70 -21.97 22.99
C ALA A 442 -40.92 -22.97 23.86
N ASN A 443 -41.36 -23.15 25.10
CA ASN A 443 -40.75 -24.13 26.01
C ASN A 443 -40.91 -25.57 25.51
N GLN A 444 -42.06 -25.92 24.95
CA GLN A 444 -42.33 -27.24 24.36
C GLN A 444 -41.42 -27.47 23.13
N MET A 445 -41.22 -26.49 22.30
CA MET A 445 -40.32 -26.57 21.14
C MET A 445 -38.87 -26.70 21.63
N GLN A 446 -38.46 -25.97 22.64
CA GLN A 446 -37.12 -26.03 23.19
C GLN A 446 -36.77 -27.43 23.70
N GLU A 447 -37.67 -28.08 24.45
CA GLU A 447 -37.45 -29.46 24.92
C GLU A 447 -37.40 -30.46 23.76
N LEU A 448 -38.27 -30.29 22.77
CA LEU A 448 -38.32 -31.16 21.60
C LEU A 448 -37.02 -31.08 20.78
N PHE A 449 -36.54 -29.88 20.50
CA PHE A 449 -35.31 -29.68 19.73
C PHE A 449 -34.08 -30.12 20.52
N ARG A 450 -33.98 -29.78 21.82
CA ARG A 450 -32.87 -30.22 22.67
C ARG A 450 -32.72 -31.75 22.70
N THR A 451 -33.86 -32.45 22.75
CA THR A 451 -33.90 -33.89 22.73
C THR A 451 -33.52 -34.46 21.38
N ALA A 452 -34.09 -33.92 20.29
CA ALA A 452 -33.85 -34.38 18.92
C ALA A 452 -32.40 -34.19 18.49
N VAL A 453 -31.83 -32.99 18.74
CA VAL A 453 -30.50 -32.58 18.27
C VAL A 453 -29.40 -32.93 19.29
N ALA A 454 -29.74 -33.47 20.44
CA ALA A 454 -28.81 -33.78 21.55
C ALA A 454 -27.95 -32.57 21.98
N ASN A 455 -28.56 -31.37 22.00
CA ASN A 455 -27.91 -30.14 22.43
C ASN A 455 -28.70 -29.48 23.59
N GLU A 456 -28.27 -29.77 24.83
CA GLU A 456 -28.93 -29.23 26.04
C GLU A 456 -28.85 -27.71 26.17
N LYS A 457 -27.86 -27.08 25.54
CA LYS A 457 -27.63 -25.65 25.58
C LYS A 457 -28.40 -24.86 24.50
N LEU A 458 -29.02 -25.57 23.55
CA LEU A 458 -29.77 -24.94 22.48
C LEU A 458 -30.91 -24.09 23.04
N ASN A 459 -30.93 -22.82 22.69
CA ASN A 459 -32.04 -21.92 22.99
C ASN A 459 -32.99 -21.88 21.80
N VAL A 460 -34.30 -22.01 22.00
CA VAL A 460 -35.30 -22.00 20.94
C VAL A 460 -36.28 -20.86 21.19
N LYS A 461 -36.43 -20.00 20.18
CA LYS A 461 -37.43 -18.92 20.18
C LYS A 461 -38.45 -19.15 19.08
N LEU A 462 -39.70 -18.84 19.39
CA LEU A 462 -40.80 -18.84 18.44
C LEU A 462 -41.16 -17.39 18.09
N GLU A 463 -40.95 -16.99 16.84
CA GLU A 463 -41.17 -15.63 16.39
C GLU A 463 -42.07 -15.59 15.13
N ALA A 464 -42.89 -14.57 15.02
CA ALA A 464 -43.68 -14.35 13.82
C ALA A 464 -42.86 -13.50 12.84
N LEU A 465 -42.19 -14.14 11.89
CA LEU A 465 -41.41 -13.44 10.87
C LEU A 465 -42.30 -13.12 9.66
N LYS A 466 -42.08 -11.92 9.07
CA LYS A 466 -42.80 -11.49 7.85
C LYS A 466 -42.56 -12.39 6.66
N ALA A 467 -41.41 -13.04 6.58
CA ALA A 467 -41.03 -13.94 5.51
C ALA A 467 -41.56 -15.36 5.76
N GLU A 468 -42.79 -15.67 5.30
CA GLU A 468 -43.44 -16.98 5.49
C GLU A 468 -42.65 -18.19 4.95
N LYS A 469 -41.75 -17.98 3.97
CA LYS A 469 -40.96 -19.05 3.36
C LYS A 469 -39.81 -19.52 4.22
N VAL A 470 -39.32 -18.70 5.16
CA VAL A 470 -38.27 -19.07 6.07
C VAL A 470 -38.86 -19.86 7.22
N SER A 471 -38.38 -21.08 7.44
CA SER A 471 -38.85 -21.96 8.49
C SER A 471 -38.13 -21.75 9.81
N ALA A 472 -36.83 -21.67 9.77
CA ALA A 472 -35.95 -21.52 10.94
C ALA A 472 -34.68 -20.74 10.58
N MET A 473 -34.01 -20.20 11.59
CA MET A 473 -32.69 -19.58 11.48
C MET A 473 -31.92 -19.77 12.78
N ILE A 474 -30.60 -19.91 12.69
CA ILE A 474 -29.73 -20.03 13.86
C ILE A 474 -29.03 -18.68 14.08
N LEU A 475 -29.13 -18.16 15.29
CA LEU A 475 -28.42 -16.98 15.73
C LEU A 475 -27.32 -17.36 16.69
N LEU A 476 -26.17 -16.77 16.49
CA LEU A 476 -25.04 -16.88 17.38
C LEU A 476 -24.93 -15.60 18.21
N SER A 477 -24.72 -15.74 19.52
CA SER A 477 -24.36 -14.60 20.34
C SER A 477 -23.03 -14.01 19.86
N GLU A 478 -22.81 -12.71 20.08
CA GLU A 478 -21.55 -12.05 19.70
C GLU A 478 -20.34 -12.73 20.36
N GLU A 479 -20.51 -13.21 21.60
CA GLU A 479 -19.48 -13.91 22.35
C GLU A 479 -19.16 -15.29 21.72
N SER A 480 -20.19 -16.06 21.37
CA SER A 480 -20.03 -17.36 20.68
C SER A 480 -19.38 -17.19 19.31
N ARG A 481 -19.71 -16.13 18.61
CA ARG A 481 -19.14 -15.81 17.31
C ARG A 481 -17.65 -15.49 17.40
N ARG A 482 -17.25 -14.61 18.33
CA ARG A 482 -15.83 -14.30 18.59
C ARG A 482 -15.04 -15.55 18.96
N MET A 483 -15.65 -16.42 19.72
CA MET A 483 -15.05 -17.70 20.06
C MET A 483 -14.84 -18.59 18.82
N MET A 484 -15.84 -18.72 17.95
CA MET A 484 -15.72 -19.49 16.70
C MET A 484 -14.65 -18.92 15.76
N GLU A 485 -14.62 -17.60 15.58
CA GLU A 485 -13.59 -16.92 14.78
C GLU A 485 -12.19 -17.15 15.36
N MET A 486 -12.05 -17.14 16.66
CA MET A 486 -10.78 -17.45 17.32
C MET A 486 -10.38 -18.91 17.13
N MET A 487 -11.35 -19.84 17.21
CA MET A 487 -11.11 -21.27 16.94
C MET A 487 -10.68 -21.50 15.49
N GLU A 488 -11.27 -20.79 14.55
CA GLU A 488 -10.92 -20.89 13.12
C GLU A 488 -9.52 -20.31 12.84
N ALA A 489 -9.19 -19.16 13.42
CA ALA A 489 -7.87 -18.53 13.29
C ALA A 489 -6.73 -19.44 13.84
N TYR A 490 -7.01 -20.21 14.88
CA TYR A 490 -6.06 -21.15 15.49
C TYR A 490 -6.29 -22.61 15.12
N ALA A 491 -7.04 -22.87 14.04
CA ALA A 491 -7.40 -24.23 13.59
C ALA A 491 -6.19 -25.17 13.34
N ASN A 492 -5.01 -24.62 13.09
CA ASN A 492 -3.77 -25.37 12.88
C ASN A 492 -3.01 -25.72 14.18
N ASN A 493 -3.49 -25.27 15.34
CA ASN A 493 -2.85 -25.55 16.64
C ASN A 493 -3.61 -26.66 17.37
N GLU A 494 -2.98 -27.84 17.50
CA GLU A 494 -3.57 -29.04 18.11
C GLU A 494 -3.89 -28.86 19.61
N GLU A 495 -3.06 -28.12 20.35
CA GLU A 495 -3.29 -27.84 21.77
C GLU A 495 -4.52 -26.93 21.96
N PHE A 496 -4.67 -25.96 21.09
CA PHE A 496 -5.79 -25.04 21.10
C PHE A 496 -7.10 -25.77 20.73
N LYS A 497 -7.08 -26.66 19.73
CA LYS A 497 -8.22 -27.50 19.36
C LYS A 497 -8.69 -28.36 20.55
N ALA A 498 -7.76 -28.97 21.29
CA ALA A 498 -8.09 -29.79 22.42
C ALA A 498 -8.73 -28.99 23.57
N MET A 499 -8.31 -27.74 23.78
CA MET A 499 -8.85 -26.86 24.80
C MET A 499 -10.32 -26.46 24.54
N PHE A 500 -10.69 -26.28 23.27
CA PHE A 500 -12.02 -25.85 22.86
C PHE A 500 -12.93 -26.97 22.30
N ALA A 501 -12.42 -28.20 22.18
CA ALA A 501 -13.16 -29.34 21.61
C ALA A 501 -14.52 -29.64 22.27
N ASN A 502 -14.71 -29.25 23.53
CA ASN A 502 -15.93 -29.45 24.30
C ASN A 502 -16.76 -28.17 24.49
N MET A 503 -16.32 -27.01 23.94
CA MET A 503 -17.10 -25.80 23.98
C MET A 503 -18.03 -25.75 22.78
N LYS A 504 -19.33 -25.81 23.03
CA LYS A 504 -20.36 -25.56 22.03
C LYS A 504 -20.74 -24.07 22.10
N PRO A 505 -20.91 -23.39 20.96
CA PRO A 505 -21.40 -22.03 20.93
C PRO A 505 -22.81 -21.94 21.52
N ASP A 506 -23.14 -20.79 22.11
CA ASP A 506 -24.53 -20.49 22.51
C ASP A 506 -25.32 -20.14 21.26
N GLU A 507 -26.11 -21.09 20.82
CA GLU A 507 -26.96 -20.98 19.63
C GLU A 507 -28.41 -20.71 20.05
N THR A 508 -29.06 -19.81 19.35
CA THR A 508 -30.50 -19.59 19.46
C THR A 508 -31.15 -19.95 18.12
N LEU A 509 -31.94 -21.02 18.11
CA LEU A 509 -32.76 -21.41 16.99
C LEU A 509 -34.06 -20.60 17.03
N VAL A 510 -34.29 -19.79 16.02
CA VAL A 510 -35.54 -19.03 15.83
C VAL A 510 -36.42 -19.76 14.86
N LEU A 511 -37.59 -20.17 15.30
CA LEU A 511 -38.62 -20.82 14.49
C LEU A 511 -39.68 -19.81 14.10
N ASN A 512 -40.01 -19.77 12.80
CA ASN A 512 -41.02 -18.85 12.27
C ASN A 512 -42.43 -19.43 12.40
N LYS A 513 -43.25 -18.89 13.31
CA LYS A 513 -44.66 -19.28 13.52
C LYS A 513 -45.50 -19.18 12.24
N ASN A 514 -45.15 -18.32 11.29
CA ASN A 514 -45.89 -18.15 10.06
C ASN A 514 -45.62 -19.24 9.02
N ASN A 515 -44.51 -19.98 9.17
CA ASN A 515 -44.12 -21.05 8.25
C ASN A 515 -44.95 -22.31 8.41
N LYS A 516 -45.28 -22.97 7.30
CA LYS A 516 -46.15 -24.16 7.25
C LYS A 516 -45.50 -25.37 7.94
N LEU A 517 -44.18 -25.56 7.84
CA LEU A 517 -43.48 -26.68 8.48
C LEU A 517 -43.46 -26.50 10.01
N VAL A 518 -43.23 -25.27 10.49
CA VAL A 518 -43.25 -24.96 11.94
C VAL A 518 -44.67 -25.13 12.49
N LYS A 519 -45.71 -24.71 11.77
CA LYS A 519 -47.10 -24.94 12.15
C LYS A 519 -47.43 -26.44 12.22
N ALA A 520 -46.91 -27.24 11.27
CA ALA A 520 -47.06 -28.68 11.31
C ALA A 520 -46.35 -29.30 12.51
N LEU A 521 -45.10 -28.86 12.80
CA LEU A 521 -44.34 -29.31 13.96
C LEU A 521 -45.03 -28.99 15.28
N LEU A 522 -45.54 -27.74 15.44
CA LEU A 522 -46.35 -27.35 16.60
C LEU A 522 -47.59 -28.24 16.79
N SER A 523 -48.23 -28.63 15.70
CA SER A 523 -49.41 -29.55 15.73
C SER A 523 -49.07 -30.99 16.13
N MET A 524 -47.80 -31.40 15.96
CA MET A 524 -47.30 -32.72 16.30
C MET A 524 -46.73 -32.77 17.72
N ALA A 525 -46.27 -31.63 18.22
CA ALA A 525 -45.69 -31.51 19.56
C ALA A 525 -46.69 -31.99 20.64
N GLY A 526 -46.23 -32.84 21.55
CA GLY A 526 -47.03 -33.43 22.62
C GLY A 526 -47.84 -34.65 22.23
N LYS A 527 -47.78 -35.13 20.97
CA LYS A 527 -48.45 -36.35 20.53
C LYS A 527 -47.46 -37.53 20.44
N GLU A 528 -47.60 -38.48 21.34
CA GLU A 528 -46.69 -39.65 21.40
C GLU A 528 -46.64 -40.45 20.07
N GLU A 529 -47.77 -40.54 19.36
CA GLU A 529 -47.89 -41.25 18.06
C GLU A 529 -47.08 -40.60 16.91
N LYS A 530 -46.65 -39.32 17.06
CA LYS A 530 -45.93 -38.54 16.06
C LYS A 530 -44.52 -38.10 16.49
N LYS A 531 -44.01 -38.72 17.54
CA LYS A 531 -42.71 -38.33 18.15
C LYS A 531 -41.53 -38.54 17.20
N GLU A 532 -41.51 -39.63 16.44
CA GLU A 532 -40.48 -39.92 15.43
C GLU A 532 -40.54 -38.93 14.25
N ASP A 533 -41.71 -38.63 13.74
CA ASP A 533 -41.89 -37.64 12.65
C ASP A 533 -41.51 -36.25 13.10
N ALA A 534 -41.85 -35.88 14.34
CA ALA A 534 -41.47 -34.58 14.90
C ALA A 534 -39.95 -34.49 15.09
N ALA A 535 -39.26 -35.54 15.53
CA ALA A 535 -37.80 -35.54 15.66
C ALA A 535 -37.09 -35.39 14.29
N LEU A 536 -37.58 -36.07 13.25
CA LEU A 536 -37.08 -35.93 11.88
C LEU A 536 -37.23 -34.48 11.38
N LEU A 537 -38.38 -33.86 11.61
CA LEU A 537 -38.61 -32.45 11.27
C LEU A 537 -37.72 -31.50 12.04
N CYS A 538 -37.42 -31.80 13.32
CA CYS A 538 -36.47 -31.01 14.10
C CYS A 538 -35.06 -31.05 13.51
N HIS A 539 -34.58 -32.24 13.09
CA HIS A 539 -33.28 -32.34 12.41
C HIS A 539 -33.29 -31.55 11.09
N GLN A 540 -34.33 -31.69 10.27
CA GLN A 540 -34.43 -30.98 8.99
C GLN A 540 -34.49 -29.45 9.15
N LEU A 541 -35.05 -28.95 10.24
CA LEU A 541 -35.16 -27.51 10.52
C LEU A 541 -33.88 -26.95 11.19
N TYR A 542 -33.09 -27.81 11.81
CA TYR A 542 -31.83 -27.42 12.47
C TYR A 542 -30.63 -27.48 11.52
N ASP A 543 -30.54 -28.52 10.67
CA ASP A 543 -29.50 -28.68 9.64
C ASP A 543 -29.69 -27.70 8.46
#